data_bba9c93550b689ed6b62a191bf534e07
#
_entry.id   bba9c93550b689ed6b62a191bf534e07
#
_cell.length_a   1.000
_cell.length_b   1.000
_cell.length_c   1.000
_cell.angle_alpha   90.00
_cell.angle_beta   90.00
_cell.angle_gamma   90.00
#
_symmetry.space_group_name_H-M   'P 1'
#
loop_
_entity.id
_entity.type
_entity.pdbx_description
1 polymer ?
#
loop_
_entity_poly.entity_id
_entity_poly.type
_entity_poly.pdbx_seq_one_letter_code
_entity_poly.pdbx_strand_id
1 'polypeptide(L)'
;MRIARIADNELKAAEKCHGGAGLLNFSGHWNQADFETPWYFVHYGSIPPGGGIGHHRHANCEEMFVTFDNAAQFTHNGRTVEVEGGACVPCRKGESHAIYNHTKRSTRWMNFCVSDPGGEYDCDDFGDDRVGAVLESSDRIPLGRFDQSQLIDHSEVHQGRGNIGVRTIWTHSDFRTNWHFVSHVLMPPGTSIGYHSHETVEETYVVMKGSGRMTVDDETEEVFAGDS
;
A
#
# COMPACT_ATOMS: atom_id res chain seq x y z
N MET A 1 -0.36 -21.95 -5.73
CA MET A 1 -0.51 -20.55 -5.21
C MET A 1 0.81 -19.80 -5.36
N ARG A 2 0.78 -18.53 -5.79
CA ARG A 2 1.95 -17.63 -5.77
C ARG A 2 1.85 -16.69 -4.57
N ILE A 3 2.93 -16.58 -3.82
CA ILE A 3 3.08 -15.60 -2.75
C ILE A 3 4.27 -14.72 -3.10
N ALA A 4 4.08 -13.41 -3.12
CA ALA A 4 5.19 -12.48 -3.23
C ALA A 4 5.82 -12.33 -1.84
N ARG A 5 7.03 -12.86 -1.68
CA ARG A 5 7.77 -12.83 -0.42
C ARG A 5 8.75 -11.68 -0.41
N ILE A 6 8.90 -11.06 0.74
CA ILE A 6 9.93 -10.04 0.93
C ILE A 6 11.27 -10.71 1.15
N ALA A 7 12.20 -10.40 0.26
CA ALA A 7 13.60 -10.66 0.47
C ALA A 7 14.36 -9.34 0.34
N ASP A 8 14.75 -8.75 1.45
CA ASP A 8 15.45 -7.44 1.48
C ASP A 8 16.70 -7.42 0.60
N ASN A 9 17.35 -8.59 0.40
CA ASN A 9 18.50 -8.75 -0.48
C ASN A 9 18.16 -8.77 -1.99
N GLU A 10 16.89 -8.83 -2.33
CA GLU A 10 16.40 -8.77 -3.73
C GLU A 10 15.91 -7.38 -4.13
N LEU A 11 15.87 -6.44 -3.19
CA LEU A 11 15.50 -5.07 -3.48
C LEU A 11 16.54 -4.41 -4.40
N LYS A 12 16.06 -3.76 -5.45
CA LYS A 12 16.88 -2.98 -6.39
C LYS A 12 16.86 -1.51 -6.00
N ALA A 13 18.05 -0.91 -5.96
CA ALA A 13 18.19 0.51 -5.71
C ALA A 13 17.79 1.33 -6.95
N ALA A 14 16.90 2.30 -6.77
CA ALA A 14 16.59 3.33 -7.73
C ALA A 14 17.03 4.69 -7.17
N GLU A 15 17.87 5.40 -7.91
CA GLU A 15 18.26 6.76 -7.56
C GLU A 15 17.24 7.75 -8.12
N LYS A 16 16.90 8.76 -7.31
CA LYS A 16 16.05 9.89 -7.73
C LYS A 16 14.74 9.48 -8.40
N CYS A 17 14.08 8.47 -7.84
CA CYS A 17 12.79 8.01 -8.34
C CYS A 17 11.81 9.19 -8.46
N HIS A 18 11.26 9.42 -9.66
CA HIS A 18 10.41 10.59 -9.99
C HIS A 18 11.04 11.96 -9.60
N GLY A 19 12.34 12.09 -9.77
CA GLY A 19 13.06 13.32 -9.37
C GLY A 19 13.21 13.49 -7.85
N GLY A 20 12.89 12.48 -7.06
CA GLY A 20 13.01 12.49 -5.60
C GLY A 20 14.44 12.52 -5.08
N ALA A 21 14.58 12.59 -3.76
CA ALA A 21 15.90 12.60 -3.11
C ALA A 21 16.43 11.18 -2.89
N GLY A 22 17.75 11.04 -2.91
CA GLY A 22 18.46 9.85 -2.47
C GLY A 22 18.05 8.56 -3.16
N LEU A 23 17.83 7.51 -2.37
CA LEU A 23 17.56 6.15 -2.85
C LEU A 23 16.16 5.67 -2.46
N LEU A 24 15.57 4.88 -3.33
CA LEU A 24 14.47 3.98 -3.06
C LEU A 24 14.95 2.55 -3.35
N ASN A 25 14.80 1.64 -2.40
CA ASN A 25 15.04 0.22 -2.65
C ASN A 25 13.69 -0.47 -2.82
N PHE A 26 13.45 -1.15 -3.95
CA PHE A 26 12.16 -1.80 -4.20
C PHE A 26 12.26 -3.05 -5.07
N SER A 27 11.21 -3.84 -5.02
CA SER A 27 10.96 -4.99 -5.88
C SER A 27 9.51 -4.95 -6.36
N GLY A 28 9.29 -5.36 -7.60
CA GLY A 28 7.94 -5.61 -8.13
C GLY A 28 7.44 -6.95 -7.59
N HIS A 29 6.53 -6.93 -6.63
CA HIS A 29 5.89 -8.14 -6.10
C HIS A 29 4.95 -8.74 -7.13
N TRP A 30 4.08 -7.88 -7.70
CA TRP A 30 3.10 -8.24 -8.72
C TRP A 30 3.15 -7.20 -9.83
N ASN A 31 2.95 -7.66 -11.07
CA ASN A 31 2.93 -6.83 -12.26
C ASN A 31 1.59 -7.02 -12.99
N GLN A 32 1.27 -6.16 -13.91
CA GLN A 32 0.02 -6.20 -14.68
C GLN A 32 -0.31 -7.58 -15.28
N ALA A 33 0.70 -8.31 -15.75
CA ALA A 33 0.52 -9.64 -16.31
C ALA A 33 0.14 -10.74 -15.29
N ASP A 34 0.22 -10.43 -14.01
CA ASP A 34 -0.17 -11.34 -12.92
C ASP A 34 -1.65 -11.23 -12.57
N PHE A 35 -2.39 -10.25 -13.14
CA PHE A 35 -3.78 -9.93 -12.83
C PHE A 35 -4.69 -10.04 -14.06
N GLU A 36 -5.94 -10.37 -13.84
CA GLU A 36 -7.01 -10.35 -14.86
C GLU A 36 -7.81 -9.04 -14.80
N THR A 37 -7.81 -8.36 -13.64
CA THR A 37 -8.43 -7.05 -13.45
C THR A 37 -7.43 -5.90 -13.68
N PRO A 38 -7.86 -4.62 -13.68
CA PRO A 38 -6.98 -3.50 -14.02
C PRO A 38 -5.93 -3.12 -12.95
N TRP A 39 -5.38 -4.08 -12.22
CA TRP A 39 -4.19 -3.86 -11.43
C TRP A 39 -2.99 -3.61 -12.34
N TYR A 40 -2.18 -2.64 -11.97
CA TYR A 40 -0.96 -2.32 -12.71
C TYR A 40 0.27 -2.95 -12.07
N PHE A 41 0.40 -2.74 -10.75
CA PHE A 41 1.46 -3.38 -9.95
C PHE A 41 1.17 -3.35 -8.46
N VAL A 42 1.93 -4.17 -7.75
CA VAL A 42 2.18 -4.07 -6.32
C VAL A 42 3.70 -4.08 -6.12
N HIS A 43 4.24 -2.98 -5.62
CA HIS A 43 5.65 -2.84 -5.27
C HIS A 43 5.84 -2.91 -3.76
N TYR A 44 6.89 -3.57 -3.33
CA TYR A 44 7.39 -3.52 -1.96
C TYR A 44 8.79 -2.94 -1.94
N GLY A 45 9.12 -2.23 -0.86
CA GLY A 45 10.46 -1.71 -0.70
C GLY A 45 10.74 -1.06 0.65
N SER A 46 11.87 -0.40 0.70
CA SER A 46 12.30 0.44 1.81
C SER A 46 12.85 1.76 1.30
N ILE A 47 12.52 2.82 2.00
CA ILE A 47 13.03 4.15 1.75
C ILE A 47 14.14 4.42 2.78
N PRO A 48 15.42 4.41 2.38
CA PRO A 48 16.53 4.74 3.28
C PRO A 48 16.43 6.17 3.84
N PRO A 49 17.15 6.50 4.92
CA PRO A 49 17.25 7.86 5.41
C PRO A 49 17.65 8.86 4.31
N GLY A 50 16.89 9.95 4.18
CA GLY A 50 17.11 10.96 3.14
C GLY A 50 16.69 10.55 1.73
N GLY A 51 16.07 9.38 1.58
CA GLY A 51 15.52 8.91 0.31
C GLY A 51 14.03 9.19 0.17
N GLY A 52 13.50 9.02 -1.05
CA GLY A 52 12.10 9.22 -1.32
C GLY A 52 11.72 9.05 -2.78
N ILE A 53 10.45 9.29 -3.04
CA ILE A 53 9.85 9.36 -4.38
C ILE A 53 9.41 10.81 -4.58
N GLY A 54 9.89 11.44 -5.65
CA GLY A 54 9.62 12.85 -5.96
C GLY A 54 8.17 13.13 -6.28
N HIS A 55 7.84 14.39 -6.34
CA HIS A 55 6.47 14.85 -6.58
C HIS A 55 6.07 14.61 -8.02
N HIS A 56 5.03 13.83 -8.23
CA HIS A 56 4.53 13.41 -9.54
C HIS A 56 3.02 13.20 -9.52
N ARG A 57 2.43 13.00 -10.69
CA ARG A 57 0.99 12.84 -10.93
C ARG A 57 0.73 11.76 -11.96
N HIS A 58 -0.42 11.06 -11.80
CA HIS A 58 -0.95 10.12 -12.78
C HIS A 58 -2.31 10.59 -13.28
N ALA A 59 -2.55 10.55 -14.61
CA ALA A 59 -3.84 10.85 -15.19
C ALA A 59 -4.71 9.61 -15.41
N ASN A 60 -4.09 8.42 -15.59
CA ASN A 60 -4.77 7.20 -16.01
C ASN A 60 -4.89 6.13 -14.92
N CYS A 61 -4.17 6.25 -13.82
CA CYS A 61 -4.23 5.31 -12.70
C CYS A 61 -4.33 6.00 -11.34
N GLU A 62 -4.61 5.23 -10.33
CA GLU A 62 -4.60 5.63 -8.93
C GLU A 62 -3.56 4.82 -8.18
N GLU A 63 -2.79 5.49 -7.36
CA GLU A 63 -1.77 4.85 -6.53
C GLU A 63 -2.09 4.99 -5.05
N MET A 64 -1.57 4.07 -4.26
CA MET A 64 -1.64 4.16 -2.81
C MET A 64 -0.28 3.85 -2.20
N PHE A 65 0.31 4.85 -1.56
CA PHE A 65 1.48 4.63 -0.71
C PHE A 65 1.06 4.10 0.66
N VAL A 66 1.70 3.01 1.06
CA VAL A 66 1.50 2.37 2.35
C VAL A 66 2.82 2.31 3.09
N THR A 67 2.86 2.76 4.35
CA THR A 67 3.98 2.53 5.25
C THR A 67 3.60 1.51 6.32
N PHE A 68 4.57 0.73 6.79
CA PHE A 68 4.36 -0.29 7.82
C PHE A 68 4.70 0.23 9.21
N ASP A 69 5.77 0.99 9.29
CA ASP A 69 6.38 1.44 10.54
C ASP A 69 7.19 2.71 10.31
N ASN A 70 7.95 3.15 11.35
CA ASN A 70 8.76 4.35 11.32
C ASN A 70 7.90 5.61 11.06
N ALA A 71 8.48 6.63 10.46
CA ALA A 71 7.79 7.82 10.01
C ALA A 71 8.20 8.16 8.57
N ALA A 72 7.34 8.90 7.88
CA ALA A 72 7.63 9.48 6.58
C ALA A 72 6.87 10.79 6.41
N GLN A 73 7.36 11.65 5.51
CA GLN A 73 6.65 12.82 5.05
C GLN A 73 5.89 12.46 3.78
N PHE A 74 4.57 12.52 3.83
CA PHE A 74 3.70 12.31 2.68
C PHE A 74 3.31 13.64 2.07
N THR A 75 3.38 13.72 0.76
CA THR A 75 2.82 14.85 0.00
C THR A 75 1.59 14.39 -0.77
N HIS A 76 0.54 15.20 -0.75
CA HIS A 76 -0.66 15.01 -1.55
C HIS A 76 -1.14 16.38 -2.05
N ASN A 77 -1.26 16.54 -3.37
CA ASN A 77 -1.62 17.82 -4.02
C ASN A 77 -0.80 19.02 -3.50
N GLY A 78 0.53 18.82 -3.37
CA GLY A 78 1.47 19.84 -2.92
C GLY A 78 1.49 20.10 -1.41
N ARG A 79 0.60 19.50 -0.62
CA ARG A 79 0.58 19.58 0.85
C ARG A 79 1.39 18.46 1.45
N THR A 80 2.33 18.77 2.33
CA THR A 80 3.20 17.78 2.96
C THR A 80 2.90 17.69 4.45
N VAL A 81 2.74 16.46 4.92
CA VAL A 81 2.49 16.16 6.34
C VAL A 81 3.44 15.08 6.84
N GLU A 82 3.76 15.09 8.11
CA GLU A 82 4.49 14.00 8.75
C GLU A 82 3.51 12.97 9.31
N VAL A 83 3.79 11.70 9.05
CA VAL A 83 2.99 10.56 9.50
C VAL A 83 3.89 9.56 10.18
N GLU A 84 3.61 9.24 11.43
CA GLU A 84 4.27 8.18 12.20
C GLU A 84 3.47 6.88 12.12
N GLY A 85 4.19 5.75 12.05
CA GLY A 85 3.63 4.40 12.07
C GLY A 85 3.03 3.94 10.75
N GLY A 86 2.19 2.92 10.81
CA GLY A 86 1.52 2.37 9.65
C GLY A 86 0.39 3.27 9.14
N ALA A 87 0.43 3.57 7.84
CA ALA A 87 -0.55 4.43 7.20
C ALA A 87 -0.70 4.12 5.71
N CYS A 88 -1.81 4.54 5.12
CA CYS A 88 -2.06 4.50 3.69
C CYS A 88 -2.60 5.85 3.19
N VAL A 89 -2.05 6.32 2.09
CA VAL A 89 -2.43 7.60 1.46
C VAL A 89 -2.74 7.35 -0.01
N PRO A 90 -4.03 7.44 -0.41
CA PRO A 90 -4.40 7.30 -1.81
C PRO A 90 -4.04 8.56 -2.61
N CYS A 91 -3.66 8.35 -3.85
CA CYS A 91 -3.50 9.38 -4.87
C CYS A 91 -4.42 9.05 -6.05
N ARG A 92 -5.50 9.79 -6.19
CA ARG A 92 -6.50 9.55 -7.23
C ARG A 92 -6.03 10.08 -8.58
N LYS A 93 -6.65 9.63 -9.66
CA LYS A 93 -6.37 10.15 -11.01
C LYS A 93 -6.38 11.68 -11.04
N GLY A 94 -5.33 12.28 -11.58
CA GLY A 94 -5.15 13.73 -11.66
C GLY A 94 -4.65 14.39 -10.38
N GLU A 95 -4.58 13.69 -9.27
CA GLU A 95 -3.93 14.15 -8.05
C GLU A 95 -2.42 13.89 -8.12
N SER A 96 -1.67 14.54 -7.24
CA SER A 96 -0.22 14.40 -7.18
C SER A 96 0.24 13.94 -5.81
N HIS A 97 1.34 13.20 -5.78
CA HIS A 97 1.89 12.70 -4.53
C HIS A 97 3.42 12.62 -4.52
N ALA A 98 3.96 12.45 -3.32
CA ALA A 98 5.37 12.15 -3.05
C ALA A 98 5.49 11.51 -1.67
N ILE A 99 6.62 10.89 -1.41
CA ILE A 99 7.00 10.41 -0.08
C ILE A 99 8.49 10.64 0.16
N TYR A 100 8.84 11.07 1.37
CA TYR A 100 10.22 11.34 1.78
C TYR A 100 10.49 10.81 3.18
N ASN A 101 11.59 10.08 3.35
CA ASN A 101 12.04 9.60 4.66
C ASN A 101 13.04 10.58 5.28
N HIS A 102 12.54 11.44 6.16
CA HIS A 102 13.34 12.41 6.92
C HIS A 102 14.03 11.82 8.16
N THR A 103 13.76 10.54 8.47
CA THR A 103 14.24 9.90 9.70
C THR A 103 15.65 9.32 9.55
N LYS A 104 16.18 8.74 10.63
CA LYS A 104 17.49 8.08 10.65
C LYS A 104 17.42 6.56 10.41
N ARG A 105 16.23 6.01 10.19
CA ARG A 105 16.00 4.58 9.92
C ARG A 105 15.30 4.42 8.58
N SER A 106 15.45 3.29 7.93
CA SER A 106 14.66 2.96 6.74
C SER A 106 13.18 2.84 7.09
N THR A 107 12.31 3.32 6.21
CA THR A 107 10.86 3.17 6.28
C THR A 107 10.43 2.09 5.30
N ARG A 108 9.78 1.03 5.77
CA ARG A 108 9.18 0.01 4.90
C ARG A 108 7.96 0.59 4.20
N TRP A 109 7.86 0.29 2.92
CA TRP A 109 6.89 0.92 2.04
C TRP A 109 6.33 -0.07 1.03
N MET A 110 5.09 0.12 0.66
CA MET A 110 4.48 -0.50 -0.52
C MET A 110 3.78 0.56 -1.37
N ASN A 111 3.66 0.25 -2.66
CA ASN A 111 2.87 1.01 -3.61
C ASN A 111 1.95 0.07 -4.38
N PHE A 112 0.69 0.43 -4.44
CA PHE A 112 -0.38 -0.27 -5.17
C PHE A 112 -0.85 0.64 -6.28
N CYS A 113 -0.98 0.13 -7.50
CA CYS A 113 -1.47 0.89 -8.64
C CYS A 113 -2.61 0.16 -9.34
N VAL A 114 -3.74 0.85 -9.51
CA VAL A 114 -4.93 0.37 -10.22
C VAL A 114 -5.31 1.38 -11.30
N SER A 115 -5.57 0.90 -12.51
CA SER A 115 -5.98 1.74 -13.64
C SER A 115 -7.45 1.51 -14.01
N ASP A 116 -7.94 2.23 -15.01
CA ASP A 116 -9.17 1.87 -15.71
C ASP A 116 -8.92 0.66 -16.62
N PRO A 117 -9.95 -0.11 -16.98
CA PRO A 117 -9.81 -1.19 -17.96
C PRO A 117 -9.20 -0.68 -19.27
N GLY A 118 -8.06 -1.26 -19.68
CA GLY A 118 -7.32 -0.84 -20.86
C GLY A 118 -6.55 0.47 -20.71
N GLY A 119 -6.46 1.04 -19.50
CA GLY A 119 -5.64 2.20 -19.21
C GLY A 119 -4.15 1.87 -19.28
N GLU A 120 -3.34 2.83 -19.72
CA GLU A 120 -1.89 2.73 -19.70
C GLU A 120 -1.33 3.48 -18.50
N TYR A 121 -0.22 2.97 -17.94
CA TYR A 121 0.50 3.69 -16.90
C TYR A 121 1.09 4.98 -17.48
N ASP A 122 0.91 6.06 -16.75
CA ASP A 122 1.47 7.37 -17.06
C ASP A 122 2.10 8.01 -15.83
N CYS A 123 3.02 8.92 -16.04
CA CYS A 123 3.61 9.69 -14.97
C CYS A 123 4.07 11.07 -15.47
N ASP A 124 3.73 12.09 -14.71
CA ASP A 124 4.09 13.48 -14.97
C ASP A 124 4.92 14.00 -13.77
N ASP A 125 6.24 14.03 -13.92
CA ASP A 125 7.20 14.40 -12.87
C ASP A 125 7.33 15.92 -12.77
N PHE A 126 7.18 16.47 -11.56
CA PHE A 126 7.30 17.92 -11.32
C PHE A 126 8.72 18.36 -11.02
N GLY A 127 9.68 17.44 -10.86
CA GLY A 127 11.06 17.78 -10.54
C GLY A 127 11.25 18.37 -9.13
N ASP A 128 10.31 18.12 -8.22
CA ASP A 128 10.30 18.57 -6.83
C ASP A 128 10.50 17.36 -5.92
N ASP A 129 11.63 17.29 -5.22
CA ASP A 129 11.98 16.18 -4.32
C ASP A 129 11.28 16.25 -2.95
N ARG A 130 10.56 17.31 -2.66
CA ARG A 130 9.87 17.61 -1.39
C ARG A 130 10.76 17.67 -0.16
N VAL A 131 12.07 17.65 -0.30
CA VAL A 131 13.02 17.86 0.81
C VAL A 131 12.88 19.28 1.34
N GLY A 132 12.65 19.43 2.65
CA GLY A 132 12.46 20.73 3.27
C GLY A 132 11.09 21.37 3.00
N ALA A 133 10.13 20.63 2.48
CA ALA A 133 8.76 21.11 2.33
C ALA A 133 8.16 21.55 3.68
N VAL A 134 7.34 22.59 3.65
CA VAL A 134 6.61 23.05 4.84
C VAL A 134 5.62 21.97 5.26
N LEU A 135 5.68 21.58 6.55
CA LEU A 135 4.77 20.59 7.08
C LEU A 135 3.45 21.21 7.51
N GLU A 136 2.36 20.60 7.10
CA GLU A 136 1.01 20.92 7.50
C GLU A 136 0.47 19.87 8.49
N SER A 137 -0.70 20.13 9.08
CA SER A 137 -1.40 19.15 9.92
C SER A 137 -1.87 17.95 9.09
N SER A 138 -1.82 16.75 9.67
CA SER A 138 -2.11 15.50 8.98
C SER A 138 -3.57 15.34 8.51
N ASP A 139 -4.48 16.17 8.99
CA ASP A 139 -5.87 16.25 8.53
C ASP A 139 -6.04 16.98 7.17
N ARG A 140 -4.95 17.51 6.62
CA ARG A 140 -4.95 18.24 5.35
C ARG A 140 -4.79 17.36 4.12
N ILE A 141 -4.56 16.07 4.31
CA ILE A 141 -4.46 15.08 3.24
C ILE A 141 -5.38 13.88 3.53
N PRO A 142 -5.79 13.09 2.51
CA PRO A 142 -6.52 11.84 2.73
C PRO A 142 -5.57 10.83 3.40
N LEU A 143 -5.74 10.59 4.69
CA LEU A 143 -4.86 9.74 5.50
C LEU A 143 -5.65 8.62 6.16
N GLY A 144 -5.36 7.37 5.78
CA GLY A 144 -5.78 6.17 6.48
C GLY A 144 -4.71 5.72 7.48
N ARG A 145 -5.08 5.43 8.72
CA ARG A 145 -4.17 4.89 9.74
C ARG A 145 -4.56 3.46 10.09
N PHE A 146 -3.57 2.61 10.29
CA PHE A 146 -3.76 1.24 10.79
C PHE A 146 -3.82 1.24 12.32
N ASP A 147 -4.86 1.89 12.84
CA ASP A 147 -5.12 2.01 14.28
C ASP A 147 -6.03 0.87 14.74
N GLN A 148 -5.49 -0.03 15.58
CA GLN A 148 -6.23 -1.19 16.09
C GLN A 148 -7.40 -0.79 17.00
N SER A 149 -7.36 0.38 17.63
CA SER A 149 -8.45 0.87 18.49
C SER A 149 -9.74 1.20 17.72
N GLN A 150 -9.63 1.31 16.39
CA GLN A 150 -10.75 1.60 15.49
C GLN A 150 -11.31 0.36 14.80
N LEU A 151 -10.80 -0.82 15.12
CA LEU A 151 -11.31 -2.06 14.57
C LEU A 151 -12.66 -2.42 15.21
N ILE A 152 -13.55 -2.97 14.42
CA ILE A 152 -14.86 -3.47 14.84
C ILE A 152 -14.82 -5.00 14.75
N ASP A 153 -15.27 -5.66 15.82
CA ASP A 153 -15.31 -7.12 15.87
C ASP A 153 -16.40 -7.68 14.94
N HIS A 154 -15.99 -8.61 14.10
CA HIS A 154 -16.87 -9.39 13.23
C HIS A 154 -16.70 -10.89 13.53
N SER A 155 -17.82 -11.57 13.77
CA SER A 155 -17.83 -13.00 14.02
C SER A 155 -17.95 -13.78 12.72
N GLU A 156 -17.19 -14.88 12.62
CA GLU A 156 -17.31 -15.90 11.57
C GLU A 156 -17.37 -15.35 10.14
N VAL A 157 -16.50 -14.37 9.84
CA VAL A 157 -16.43 -13.73 8.51
C VAL A 157 -16.23 -14.78 7.43
N HIS A 158 -17.09 -14.79 6.42
CA HIS A 158 -17.18 -15.81 5.37
C HIS A 158 -17.26 -17.25 5.91
N GLN A 159 -17.99 -17.46 7.01
CA GLN A 159 -18.08 -18.75 7.71
C GLN A 159 -16.73 -19.22 8.28
N GLY A 160 -15.82 -18.29 8.51
CA GLY A 160 -14.56 -18.54 9.19
C GLY A 160 -14.73 -18.82 10.67
N ARG A 161 -13.64 -18.77 11.42
CA ARG A 161 -13.61 -19.17 12.83
C ARG A 161 -13.32 -17.98 13.73
N GLY A 162 -14.16 -17.77 14.75
CA GLY A 162 -13.96 -16.79 15.81
C GLY A 162 -14.20 -15.35 15.37
N ASN A 163 -13.73 -14.42 16.19
CA ASN A 163 -13.90 -12.99 15.93
C ASN A 163 -12.61 -12.38 15.39
N ILE A 164 -12.72 -11.55 14.37
CA ILE A 164 -11.64 -10.75 13.83
C ILE A 164 -12.00 -9.27 13.90
N GLY A 165 -11.01 -8.41 14.11
CA GLY A 165 -11.21 -6.97 14.03
C GLY A 165 -11.07 -6.49 12.59
N VAL A 166 -12.05 -5.74 12.09
CA VAL A 166 -12.04 -5.21 10.72
C VAL A 166 -12.38 -3.74 10.71
N ARG A 167 -11.68 -2.98 9.89
CA ARG A 167 -12.04 -1.61 9.52
C ARG A 167 -11.79 -1.38 8.04
N THR A 168 -12.81 -1.07 7.29
CA THR A 168 -12.64 -0.53 5.94
C THR A 168 -12.20 0.92 6.05
N ILE A 169 -10.99 1.21 5.58
CA ILE A 169 -10.39 2.55 5.63
C ILE A 169 -10.85 3.37 4.43
N TRP A 170 -10.82 2.75 3.23
CA TRP A 170 -11.26 3.34 1.97
C TRP A 170 -12.28 2.44 1.31
N THR A 171 -13.28 3.02 0.68
CA THR A 171 -14.36 2.33 -0.04
C THR A 171 -14.30 2.68 -1.53
N HIS A 172 -15.07 1.98 -2.35
CA HIS A 172 -15.16 2.29 -3.77
C HIS A 172 -15.49 3.77 -4.07
N SER A 173 -16.30 4.42 -3.23
CA SER A 173 -16.64 5.84 -3.41
C SER A 173 -15.49 6.81 -3.20
N ASP A 174 -14.38 6.34 -2.62
CA ASP A 174 -13.18 7.14 -2.41
C ASP A 174 -12.26 7.16 -3.63
N PHE A 175 -12.52 6.33 -4.64
CA PHE A 175 -11.70 6.15 -5.83
C PHE A 175 -12.44 6.55 -7.11
N ARG A 176 -11.69 6.72 -8.20
CA ARG A 176 -12.21 7.01 -9.55
C ARG A 176 -12.01 5.85 -10.52
N THR A 177 -11.19 4.87 -10.14
CA THR A 177 -11.00 3.59 -10.83
C THR A 177 -11.86 2.49 -10.21
N ASN A 178 -11.71 1.25 -10.67
CA ASN A 178 -12.43 0.10 -10.11
C ASN A 178 -11.87 -0.41 -8.77
N TRP A 179 -11.14 0.39 -8.04
CA TRP A 179 -10.71 0.04 -6.69
C TRP A 179 -11.91 -0.11 -5.75
N HIS A 180 -12.06 -1.28 -5.11
CA HIS A 180 -13.24 -1.57 -4.30
C HIS A 180 -13.11 -1.13 -2.85
N PHE A 181 -12.03 -1.53 -2.18
CA PHE A 181 -11.79 -1.15 -0.78
C PHE A 181 -10.33 -1.31 -0.37
N VAL A 182 -10.01 -0.71 0.75
CA VAL A 182 -8.80 -0.97 1.53
C VAL A 182 -9.21 -1.20 2.97
N SER A 183 -8.91 -2.37 3.51
CA SER A 183 -9.30 -2.75 4.87
C SER A 183 -8.09 -3.05 5.75
N HIS A 184 -8.18 -2.64 7.00
CA HIS A 184 -7.29 -3.04 8.08
C HIS A 184 -7.94 -4.20 8.83
N VAL A 185 -7.26 -5.34 8.89
CA VAL A 185 -7.75 -6.55 9.54
C VAL A 185 -6.78 -7.00 10.61
N LEU A 186 -7.30 -7.36 11.78
CA LEU A 186 -6.58 -8.01 12.87
C LEU A 186 -7.19 -9.38 13.10
N MET A 187 -6.39 -10.42 12.95
CA MET A 187 -6.77 -11.82 13.18
C MET A 187 -6.09 -12.34 14.45
N PRO A 188 -6.80 -12.48 15.58
CA PRO A 188 -6.26 -13.12 16.77
C PRO A 188 -5.84 -14.57 16.50
N PRO A 189 -4.92 -15.15 17.29
CA PRO A 189 -4.54 -16.54 17.14
C PRO A 189 -5.75 -17.50 17.18
N GLY A 190 -5.80 -18.42 16.23
CA GLY A 190 -6.88 -19.42 16.13
C GLY A 190 -8.15 -18.94 15.43
N THR A 191 -8.16 -17.73 14.90
CA THR A 191 -9.26 -17.21 14.07
C THR A 191 -8.97 -17.36 12.58
N SER A 192 -10.00 -17.24 11.74
CA SER A 192 -9.87 -17.27 10.30
C SER A 192 -10.97 -16.45 9.61
N ILE A 193 -10.65 -15.90 8.46
CA ILE A 193 -11.61 -15.59 7.39
C ILE A 193 -11.87 -16.90 6.67
N GLY A 194 -13.13 -17.25 6.44
CA GLY A 194 -13.51 -18.50 5.78
C GLY A 194 -13.12 -18.54 4.32
N TYR A 195 -13.04 -19.73 3.77
CA TYR A 195 -12.75 -19.92 2.35
C TYR A 195 -13.91 -19.40 1.51
N HIS A 196 -13.61 -18.50 0.58
CA HIS A 196 -14.59 -17.85 -0.28
C HIS A 196 -13.96 -17.51 -1.63
N SER A 197 -14.79 -17.21 -2.63
CA SER A 197 -14.36 -16.81 -3.97
C SER A 197 -14.96 -15.48 -4.37
N HIS A 198 -14.24 -14.79 -5.25
CA HIS A 198 -14.70 -13.58 -5.94
C HIS A 198 -14.86 -13.88 -7.43
N GLU A 199 -16.00 -13.53 -8.02
CA GLU A 199 -16.24 -13.79 -9.44
C GLU A 199 -15.71 -12.66 -10.36
N THR A 200 -15.65 -11.44 -9.85
CA THR A 200 -15.39 -10.25 -10.67
C THR A 200 -14.32 -9.30 -10.12
N VAL A 201 -13.73 -9.65 -8.99
CA VAL A 201 -12.68 -8.83 -8.34
C VAL A 201 -11.51 -9.71 -7.94
N GLU A 202 -10.33 -9.11 -7.92
CA GLU A 202 -9.13 -9.69 -7.33
C GLU A 202 -8.81 -8.96 -6.05
N GLU A 203 -8.32 -9.69 -5.07
CA GLU A 203 -7.97 -9.19 -3.75
C GLU A 203 -6.54 -9.60 -3.41
N THR A 204 -5.78 -8.70 -2.82
CA THR A 204 -4.47 -9.02 -2.25
C THR A 204 -4.48 -8.80 -0.75
N TYR A 205 -3.93 -9.75 -0.01
CA TYR A 205 -3.66 -9.63 1.41
C TYR A 205 -2.20 -9.27 1.63
N VAL A 206 -1.95 -8.28 2.47
CA VAL A 206 -0.60 -7.92 2.90
C VAL A 206 -0.47 -8.21 4.38
N VAL A 207 0.45 -9.10 4.74
CA VAL A 207 0.73 -9.41 6.13
C VAL A 207 1.65 -8.34 6.71
N MET A 208 1.10 -7.39 7.44
CA MET A 208 1.88 -6.28 8.02
C MET A 208 2.68 -6.73 9.25
N LYS A 209 2.15 -7.66 10.04
CA LYS A 209 2.78 -8.18 11.26
C LYS A 209 2.27 -9.58 11.59
N GLY A 210 3.16 -10.41 12.17
CA GLY A 210 2.82 -11.77 12.57
C GLY A 210 2.96 -12.77 11.44
N SER A 211 2.22 -13.86 11.54
CA SER A 211 2.17 -14.93 10.54
C SER A 211 0.81 -15.60 10.54
N GLY A 212 0.51 -16.32 9.47
CA GLY A 212 -0.72 -17.06 9.31
C GLY A 212 -0.60 -18.15 8.25
N ARG A 213 -1.73 -18.73 7.88
CA ARG A 213 -1.83 -19.60 6.71
C ARG A 213 -2.80 -19.01 5.72
N MET A 214 -2.40 -18.98 4.46
CA MET A 214 -3.23 -18.56 3.34
C MET A 214 -3.56 -19.76 2.49
N THR A 215 -4.83 -19.88 2.11
CA THR A 215 -5.29 -20.91 1.16
C THR A 215 -5.82 -20.21 -0.10
N VAL A 216 -5.30 -20.62 -1.25
CA VAL A 216 -5.80 -20.20 -2.57
C VAL A 216 -6.01 -21.47 -3.37
N ASP A 217 -7.20 -21.67 -3.90
CA ASP A 217 -7.64 -22.93 -4.50
C ASP A 217 -7.39 -24.10 -3.53
N ASP A 218 -6.63 -25.11 -3.93
CA ASP A 218 -6.33 -26.29 -3.13
C ASP A 218 -4.97 -26.24 -2.41
N GLU A 219 -4.25 -25.11 -2.52
CA GLU A 219 -2.92 -24.93 -1.94
C GLU A 219 -2.98 -24.08 -0.67
N THR A 220 -2.30 -24.55 0.39
CA THR A 220 -2.17 -23.80 1.66
C THR A 220 -0.72 -23.63 2.01
N GLU A 221 -0.32 -22.37 2.28
CA GLU A 221 1.04 -22.01 2.66
C GLU A 221 1.08 -21.11 3.90
N GLU A 222 2.22 -21.13 4.60
CA GLU A 222 2.49 -20.15 5.65
C GLU A 222 2.90 -18.83 5.05
N VAL A 223 2.33 -17.73 5.60
CA VAL A 223 2.62 -16.35 5.24
C VAL A 223 3.13 -15.59 6.45
N PHE A 224 4.04 -14.65 6.20
CA PHE A 224 4.77 -13.89 7.23
C PHE A 224 4.68 -12.39 6.96
N ALA A 225 5.07 -11.60 7.96
CA ALA A 225 5.11 -10.14 7.83
C ALA A 225 5.89 -9.71 6.59
N GLY A 226 5.21 -9.04 5.69
CA GLY A 226 5.70 -8.53 4.42
C GLY A 226 5.25 -9.30 3.18
N ASP A 227 4.75 -10.53 3.33
CA ASP A 227 4.20 -11.29 2.22
C ASP A 227 2.90 -10.65 1.69
N SER A 228 2.66 -10.81 0.38
CA SER A 228 1.44 -10.41 -0.31
C SER A 228 1.02 -11.44 -1.35
#